data_833d71d1a08c0e560c1d962ec6947cb7
#
_entry.id   833d71d1a08c0e560c1d962ec6947cb7
#
_cell.length_a   1.000
_cell.length_b   1.000
_cell.length_c   1.000
_cell.angle_alpha   90.00
_cell.angle_beta   90.00
_cell.angle_gamma   90.00
#
_symmetry.space_group_name_H-M   'P 1'
#
loop_
_entity.id
_entity.type
_entity.pdbx_description
1 polymer ?
#
loop_
_entity_poly.entity_id
_entity_poly.type
_entity_poly.pdbx_seq_one_letter_code
_entity_poly.pdbx_strand_id
1 'polypeptide(L)'
;MIRRILTLFILLLTLVLTSCEHKELKFPETVKFRSLRVVLKWEQLADFEKPEGMRVIFFPLQGKGEPWIFDFPHGEEKTIELPANDYAVASYNYDADGVLWKNTDSFWQFTAYTRSVQTPDGEQACITPPWMCGYHLERISVKDDGKEDELVITLHPENKVSRYTYEVHGIRHLERVADIRASLSGMSGSLLLANDELPDDVPSERLLFGGEVKDSQIKGGFYTFGYRQKSTEPHVFKLYIKSRTGKLHVLEQDVTQQVRSFPVKGHIGNVHLVLNFDFDIPEESGGSKDDAGFDVGADDWADVNTDIHLLKVRIFYK
;
A
#
# COMPACT_ATOMS: atom_id res chain seq x y z
N MET A 1 12.93 11.18 -84.85
CA MET A 1 12.03 11.08 -83.70
C MET A 1 12.32 9.83 -82.84
N ILE A 2 12.41 8.66 -83.44
CA ILE A 2 12.66 7.36 -82.77
C ILE A 2 13.94 7.35 -81.90
N ARG A 3 15.05 7.95 -82.36
CA ARG A 3 16.33 7.99 -81.64
C ARG A 3 16.29 8.82 -80.41
N ARG A 4 15.47 9.89 -80.29
CA ARG A 4 15.27 10.69 -79.11
C ARG A 4 14.40 10.03 -78.03
N ILE A 5 13.44 9.22 -78.50
CA ILE A 5 12.57 8.42 -77.59
C ILE A 5 13.38 7.30 -76.97
N LEU A 6 14.24 6.62 -77.73
CA LEU A 6 15.10 5.56 -77.26
C LEU A 6 16.11 6.05 -76.16
N THR A 7 16.73 7.24 -76.42
CA THR A 7 17.65 7.87 -75.43
C THR A 7 16.93 8.27 -74.12
N LEU A 8 15.68 8.77 -74.21
CA LEU A 8 14.88 9.09 -73.07
C LEU A 8 14.51 7.83 -72.28
N PHE A 9 14.19 6.71 -72.97
CA PHE A 9 13.84 5.47 -72.31
C PHE A 9 15.04 4.81 -71.63
N ILE A 10 16.24 4.91 -72.18
CA ILE A 10 17.48 4.41 -71.56
C ILE A 10 17.85 5.26 -70.36
N LEU A 11 17.65 6.57 -70.42
CA LEU A 11 17.91 7.49 -69.30
C LEU A 11 16.94 7.25 -68.14
N LEU A 12 15.66 6.94 -68.45
CA LEU A 12 14.66 6.62 -67.42
C LEU A 12 14.93 5.26 -66.79
N LEU A 13 15.41 4.26 -67.55
CA LEU A 13 15.75 2.94 -67.06
C LEU A 13 16.97 2.96 -66.11
N THR A 14 17.97 3.84 -66.40
CA THR A 14 19.14 4.00 -65.52
C THR A 14 18.78 4.68 -64.19
N LEU A 15 17.78 5.59 -64.16
CA LEU A 15 17.29 6.24 -62.92
C LEU A 15 16.56 5.24 -61.99
N VAL A 16 15.90 4.23 -62.55
CA VAL A 16 15.19 3.23 -61.73
C VAL A 16 16.15 2.21 -61.11
N LEU A 17 17.33 1.99 -61.73
CA LEU A 17 18.31 1.03 -61.21
C LEU A 17 19.21 1.56 -60.10
N THR A 18 19.23 2.86 -59.84
CA THR A 18 20.05 3.46 -58.78
C THR A 18 19.28 3.67 -57.47
N SER A 19 17.99 3.31 -57.39
CA SER A 19 17.13 3.51 -56.24
C SER A 19 17.05 2.31 -55.27
N CYS A 20 18.00 1.40 -55.30
CA CYS A 20 18.16 0.42 -54.22
C CYS A 20 19.23 0.91 -53.27
N GLU A 21 18.90 1.89 -52.40
CA GLU A 21 19.58 1.99 -51.12
C GLU A 21 19.27 0.71 -50.35
N HIS A 22 20.26 -0.17 -50.26
CA HIS A 22 20.24 -1.24 -49.25
C HIS A 22 20.20 -0.59 -47.89
N LYS A 23 19.00 -0.37 -47.37
CA LYS A 23 18.80 -0.12 -45.98
C LYS A 23 19.40 -1.28 -45.24
N GLU A 24 20.55 -1.08 -44.62
CA GLU A 24 21.14 -2.08 -43.73
C GLU A 24 20.03 -2.57 -42.80
N LEU A 25 19.70 -3.85 -42.87
CA LEU A 25 18.82 -4.50 -41.91
C LEU A 25 19.55 -4.45 -40.58
N LYS A 26 19.29 -3.40 -39.80
CA LYS A 26 19.64 -3.39 -38.37
C LYS A 26 18.80 -4.49 -37.75
N PHE A 27 19.37 -5.67 -37.60
CA PHE A 27 18.80 -6.68 -36.71
C PHE A 27 18.71 -6.05 -35.34
N PRO A 28 17.58 -6.15 -34.63
CA PRO A 28 17.49 -5.72 -33.25
C PRO A 28 18.63 -6.42 -32.50
N GLU A 29 19.41 -5.63 -31.75
CA GLU A 29 20.42 -6.21 -30.87
C GLU A 29 19.76 -7.31 -30.06
N THR A 30 20.34 -8.52 -30.11
CA THR A 30 19.83 -9.65 -29.34
C THR A 30 19.93 -9.29 -27.87
N VAL A 31 18.80 -9.12 -27.23
CA VAL A 31 18.74 -8.81 -25.79
C VAL A 31 19.38 -9.99 -25.07
N LYS A 32 20.50 -9.72 -24.38
CA LYS A 32 21.21 -10.73 -23.61
C LYS A 32 20.63 -10.79 -22.21
N PHE A 33 20.24 -11.98 -21.80
CA PHE A 33 19.75 -12.27 -20.46
C PHE A 33 20.86 -12.77 -19.56
N ARG A 34 20.76 -12.45 -18.28
CA ARG A 34 21.65 -12.92 -17.22
C ARG A 34 20.87 -13.55 -16.09
N SER A 35 21.40 -14.65 -15.59
CA SER A 35 20.88 -15.32 -14.41
C SER A 35 21.22 -14.51 -13.14
N LEU A 36 20.23 -14.32 -12.28
CA LEU A 36 20.32 -13.58 -11.04
C LEU A 36 19.65 -14.39 -9.93
N ARG A 37 20.39 -14.70 -8.86
CA ARG A 37 19.81 -15.30 -7.66
C ARG A 37 19.37 -14.20 -6.69
N VAL A 38 18.09 -14.21 -6.33
CA VAL A 38 17.48 -13.31 -5.35
C VAL A 38 17.32 -14.07 -4.04
N VAL A 39 17.88 -13.53 -2.96
CA VAL A 39 17.84 -14.11 -1.62
C VAL A 39 17.07 -13.17 -0.68
N LEU A 40 16.11 -13.69 0.06
CA LEU A 40 15.32 -12.96 1.05
C LEU A 40 15.86 -13.25 2.46
N LYS A 41 16.19 -12.22 3.23
CA LYS A 41 16.70 -12.30 4.60
C LYS A 41 15.71 -11.65 5.56
N TRP A 42 15.26 -12.40 6.56
CA TRP A 42 14.10 -12.05 7.40
C TRP A 42 14.46 -11.50 8.78
N GLU A 43 15.73 -11.22 9.04
CA GLU A 43 16.21 -10.76 10.35
C GLU A 43 15.57 -9.45 10.84
N GLN A 44 15.10 -8.59 9.90
CA GLN A 44 14.41 -7.34 10.22
C GLN A 44 12.93 -7.56 10.64
N LEU A 45 12.42 -8.77 10.44
CA LEU A 45 11.05 -9.18 10.74
C LEU A 45 11.00 -10.33 11.76
N ALA A 46 12.01 -10.45 12.62
CA ALA A 46 12.13 -11.57 13.57
C ALA A 46 10.91 -11.75 14.49
N ASP A 47 10.20 -10.66 14.80
CA ASP A 47 9.02 -10.65 15.67
C ASP A 47 7.69 -10.89 14.92
N PHE A 48 7.74 -11.10 13.60
CA PHE A 48 6.56 -11.27 12.76
C PHE A 48 6.55 -12.66 12.10
N GLU A 49 5.34 -13.14 11.80
CA GLU A 49 5.18 -14.29 10.91
C GLU A 49 5.67 -13.91 9.51
N LYS A 50 6.33 -14.85 8.83
CA LYS A 50 6.71 -14.62 7.43
C LYS A 50 5.45 -14.51 6.57
N PRO A 51 5.46 -13.63 5.55
CA PRO A 51 4.34 -13.51 4.61
C PRO A 51 4.19 -14.80 3.80
N GLU A 52 3.02 -14.98 3.18
CA GLU A 52 2.78 -16.09 2.23
C GLU A 52 3.75 -16.04 1.04
N GLY A 53 4.21 -14.85 0.68
CA GLY A 53 5.23 -14.65 -0.31
C GLY A 53 5.53 -13.19 -0.58
N MET A 54 6.54 -12.98 -1.42
CA MET A 54 7.01 -11.65 -1.81
C MET A 54 6.88 -11.46 -3.31
N ARG A 55 6.42 -10.29 -3.72
CA ARG A 55 6.55 -9.79 -5.09
C ARG A 55 7.78 -8.90 -5.18
N VAL A 56 8.63 -9.16 -6.18
CA VAL A 56 9.84 -8.37 -6.45
C VAL A 56 9.73 -7.81 -7.86
N ILE A 57 9.87 -6.50 -7.97
CA ILE A 57 9.73 -5.74 -9.22
C ILE A 57 11.06 -5.09 -9.56
N PHE A 58 11.54 -5.31 -10.78
CA PHE A 58 12.76 -4.72 -11.32
C PHE A 58 12.37 -3.67 -12.36
N PHE A 59 12.62 -2.43 -12.06
CA PHE A 59 12.35 -1.28 -12.92
C PHE A 59 13.60 -0.96 -13.74
N PRO A 60 13.58 -1.08 -15.08
CA PRO A 60 14.74 -0.75 -15.90
C PRO A 60 15.07 0.74 -15.78
N LEU A 61 16.34 1.05 -15.50
CA LEU A 61 16.82 2.44 -15.38
C LEU A 61 17.32 3.00 -16.72
N GLN A 62 17.56 2.12 -17.70
CA GLN A 62 18.00 2.50 -19.03
C GLN A 62 17.01 2.00 -20.07
N GLY A 63 16.66 2.87 -21.02
CA GLY A 63 15.69 2.55 -22.06
C GLY A 63 14.24 2.69 -21.62
N LYS A 64 13.33 2.35 -22.53
CA LYS A 64 11.88 2.30 -22.29
C LYS A 64 11.47 0.83 -22.21
N GLY A 65 11.43 0.28 -21.02
CA GLY A 65 11.01 -1.09 -20.79
C GLY A 65 9.98 -1.17 -19.67
N GLU A 66 9.06 -2.14 -19.78
CA GLU A 66 8.15 -2.47 -18.70
C GLU A 66 8.93 -3.09 -17.52
N PRO A 67 8.49 -2.89 -16.28
CA PRO A 67 9.06 -3.55 -15.12
C PRO A 67 8.96 -5.08 -15.20
N TRP A 68 9.97 -5.77 -14.72
CA TRP A 68 9.99 -7.22 -14.60
C TRP A 68 9.50 -7.63 -13.22
N ILE A 69 8.47 -8.48 -13.17
CA ILE A 69 7.77 -8.85 -11.95
C ILE A 69 7.96 -10.34 -11.68
N PHE A 70 8.40 -10.67 -10.47
CA PHE A 70 8.58 -12.05 -10.03
C PHE A 70 7.96 -12.27 -8.66
N ASP A 71 7.24 -13.38 -8.52
CA ASP A 71 6.68 -13.82 -7.26
C ASP A 71 7.57 -14.90 -6.62
N PHE A 72 7.77 -14.77 -5.31
CA PHE A 72 8.58 -15.65 -4.47
C PHE A 72 7.68 -16.26 -3.39
N PRO A 73 7.03 -17.41 -3.67
CA PRO A 73 6.18 -18.07 -2.70
C PRO A 73 6.96 -18.44 -1.43
N HIS A 74 6.35 -18.25 -0.28
CA HIS A 74 6.95 -18.54 1.03
C HIS A 74 8.27 -17.81 1.33
N GLY A 75 8.63 -16.81 0.51
CA GLY A 75 9.86 -16.04 0.68
C GLY A 75 11.13 -16.86 0.51
N GLU A 76 11.08 -17.86 -0.37
CA GLU A 76 12.23 -18.67 -0.74
C GLU A 76 13.15 -17.94 -1.71
N GLU A 77 14.46 -18.30 -1.69
CA GLU A 77 15.38 -17.82 -2.73
C GLU A 77 15.01 -18.39 -4.10
N LYS A 78 15.24 -17.61 -5.15
CA LYS A 78 14.94 -18.01 -6.52
C LYS A 78 15.92 -17.41 -7.50
N THR A 79 16.31 -18.21 -8.48
CA THR A 79 17.06 -17.74 -9.65
C THR A 79 16.09 -17.29 -10.73
N ILE A 80 16.29 -16.07 -11.23
CA ILE A 80 15.50 -15.44 -12.30
C ILE A 80 16.45 -15.04 -13.45
N GLU A 81 15.88 -14.74 -14.60
CA GLU A 81 16.61 -14.20 -15.74
C GLU A 81 16.12 -12.78 -16.05
N LEU A 82 17.07 -11.86 -16.20
CA LEU A 82 16.83 -10.47 -16.55
C LEU A 82 17.71 -10.05 -17.71
N PRO A 83 17.21 -9.18 -18.62
CA PRO A 83 18.04 -8.48 -19.59
C PRO A 83 19.19 -7.73 -18.92
N ALA A 84 20.34 -7.67 -19.58
CA ALA A 84 21.45 -6.83 -19.12
C ALA A 84 21.01 -5.36 -19.10
N ASN A 85 20.95 -4.77 -17.89
CA ASN A 85 20.54 -3.39 -17.65
C ASN A 85 20.90 -3.01 -16.21
N ASP A 86 20.76 -1.72 -15.86
CA ASP A 86 20.64 -1.27 -14.49
C ASP A 86 19.16 -1.24 -14.09
N TYR A 87 18.86 -1.70 -12.87
CA TYR A 87 17.50 -1.76 -12.35
C TYR A 87 17.40 -1.10 -10.98
N ALA A 88 16.31 -0.42 -10.73
CA ALA A 88 15.82 -0.20 -9.37
C ALA A 88 14.92 -1.37 -8.98
N VAL A 89 14.87 -1.70 -7.69
CA VAL A 89 14.11 -2.85 -7.19
C VAL A 89 13.17 -2.41 -6.09
N ALA A 90 11.92 -2.80 -6.17
CA ALA A 90 10.97 -2.72 -5.07
C ALA A 90 10.39 -4.10 -4.78
N SER A 91 10.17 -4.39 -3.50
CA SER A 91 9.51 -5.63 -3.11
C SER A 91 8.48 -5.40 -2.02
N TYR A 92 7.45 -6.23 -2.02
CA TYR A 92 6.41 -6.23 -1.00
C TYR A 92 5.77 -7.61 -0.87
N ASN A 93 5.13 -7.89 0.27
CA ASN A 93 4.38 -9.12 0.46
C ASN A 93 3.07 -9.07 -0.34
N TYR A 94 2.84 -10.07 -1.20
CA TYR A 94 1.68 -10.08 -2.10
C TYR A 94 0.37 -10.50 -1.42
N ASP A 95 0.42 -10.99 -0.18
CA ASP A 95 -0.72 -11.29 0.70
C ASP A 95 -1.23 -10.05 1.47
N ALA A 96 -0.76 -8.85 1.13
CA ALA A 96 -1.27 -7.59 1.64
C ALA A 96 -2.62 -7.22 0.96
N ASP A 97 -3.65 -8.01 1.22
CA ASP A 97 -4.97 -7.82 0.63
C ASP A 97 -5.58 -6.47 1.04
N GLY A 98 -6.17 -5.76 0.07
CA GLY A 98 -6.76 -4.42 0.27
C GLY A 98 -5.78 -3.26 0.02
N VAL A 99 -4.49 -3.52 -0.20
CA VAL A 99 -3.55 -2.52 -0.73
C VAL A 99 -3.73 -2.41 -2.23
N LEU A 100 -3.86 -1.18 -2.70
CA LEU A 100 -3.96 -0.82 -4.11
C LEU A 100 -2.64 -0.17 -4.57
N TRP A 101 -2.37 -0.23 -5.85
CA TRP A 101 -1.13 0.20 -6.45
C TRP A 101 -1.35 1.23 -7.54
N LYS A 102 -0.53 2.28 -7.58
CA LYS A 102 -0.50 3.25 -8.67
C LYS A 102 0.92 3.52 -9.13
N ASN A 103 1.08 4.02 -10.37
CA ASN A 103 2.36 4.33 -11.00
C ASN A 103 3.30 3.09 -11.03
N THR A 104 2.75 1.93 -11.35
CA THR A 104 3.44 0.63 -11.31
C THR A 104 4.54 0.49 -12.35
N ASP A 105 4.67 1.43 -13.27
CA ASP A 105 5.68 1.54 -14.32
C ASP A 105 6.87 2.43 -13.93
N SER A 106 6.78 3.15 -12.79
CA SER A 106 7.78 4.12 -12.34
C SER A 106 8.24 3.82 -10.93
N PHE A 107 9.51 3.44 -10.74
CA PHE A 107 10.08 3.17 -9.42
C PHE A 107 9.85 4.31 -8.42
N TRP A 108 10.22 5.55 -8.80
CA TRP A 108 10.16 6.71 -7.91
C TRP A 108 8.74 7.16 -7.54
N GLN A 109 7.75 6.74 -8.35
CA GLN A 109 6.35 7.08 -8.13
C GLN A 109 5.51 5.88 -7.71
N PHE A 110 6.12 4.70 -7.59
CA PHE A 110 5.43 3.48 -7.20
C PHE A 110 4.84 3.62 -5.80
N THR A 111 3.51 3.65 -5.73
CA THR A 111 2.79 4.00 -4.52
C THR A 111 1.81 2.90 -4.11
N ALA A 112 1.91 2.47 -2.86
CA ALA A 112 0.87 1.73 -2.16
C ALA A 112 -0.16 2.71 -1.60
N TYR A 113 -1.47 2.38 -1.71
CA TYR A 113 -2.54 3.18 -1.11
C TYR A 113 -3.73 2.30 -0.74
N THR A 114 -4.65 2.85 0.07
CA THR A 114 -5.85 2.14 0.47
C THR A 114 -7.12 2.83 -0.06
N ARG A 115 -8.21 2.08 -0.11
CA ARG A 115 -9.48 2.53 -0.66
C ARG A 115 -10.10 3.64 0.19
N SER A 116 -10.62 4.66 -0.47
CA SER A 116 -11.44 5.69 0.17
C SER A 116 -12.83 5.14 0.52
N VAL A 117 -13.31 5.53 1.68
CA VAL A 117 -14.61 5.16 2.24
C VAL A 117 -15.23 6.37 2.95
N GLN A 118 -16.46 6.22 3.42
CA GLN A 118 -17.07 7.19 4.33
C GLN A 118 -17.10 6.63 5.75
N THR A 119 -16.90 7.51 6.73
CA THR A 119 -17.11 7.20 8.14
C THR A 119 -18.61 7.11 8.44
N PRO A 120 -19.01 6.53 9.58
CA PRO A 120 -20.42 6.46 9.98
C PRO A 120 -21.12 7.81 10.12
N ASP A 121 -20.37 8.89 10.31
CA ASP A 121 -20.88 10.28 10.35
C ASP A 121 -20.72 11.03 9.00
N GLY A 122 -20.35 10.31 7.92
CA GLY A 122 -20.31 10.83 6.55
C GLY A 122 -19.04 11.57 6.13
N GLU A 123 -17.98 11.57 6.97
CA GLU A 123 -16.70 12.16 6.58
C GLU A 123 -15.91 11.24 5.62
N GLN A 124 -15.08 11.83 4.78
CA GLN A 124 -14.17 11.08 3.93
C GLN A 124 -13.07 10.45 4.78
N ALA A 125 -12.79 9.19 4.51
CA ALA A 125 -11.74 8.41 5.16
C ALA A 125 -11.12 7.40 4.18
N CYS A 126 -10.04 6.76 4.59
CA CYS A 126 -9.48 5.58 3.95
C CYS A 126 -9.58 4.38 4.90
N ILE A 127 -9.67 3.17 4.35
CA ILE A 127 -9.48 1.98 5.18
C ILE A 127 -8.01 1.87 5.61
N THR A 128 -7.76 1.19 6.71
CA THR A 128 -6.40 0.91 7.15
C THR A 128 -5.74 -0.15 6.25
N PRO A 129 -4.43 -0.03 5.95
CA PRO A 129 -3.73 -1.11 5.26
C PRO A 129 -3.66 -2.36 6.16
N PRO A 130 -3.53 -3.56 5.58
CA PRO A 130 -3.11 -4.74 6.32
C PRO A 130 -1.64 -4.61 6.76
N TRP A 131 -1.13 -5.62 7.49
CA TRP A 131 0.30 -5.71 7.69
C TRP A 131 1.03 -5.81 6.35
N MET A 132 2.10 -5.05 6.22
CA MET A 132 2.87 -4.96 5.00
C MET A 132 4.36 -4.90 5.31
N CYS A 133 5.13 -5.68 4.56
CA CYS A 133 6.59 -5.63 4.57
C CYS A 133 7.13 -5.48 3.15
N GLY A 134 8.36 -5.02 3.03
CA GLY A 134 9.00 -4.86 1.74
C GLY A 134 10.43 -4.36 1.85
N TYR A 135 11.06 -4.18 0.71
CA TYR A 135 12.42 -3.66 0.61
C TYR A 135 12.61 -2.97 -0.73
N HIS A 136 13.49 -1.99 -0.79
CA HIS A 136 13.85 -1.32 -2.03
C HIS A 136 15.36 -1.19 -2.21
N LEU A 137 15.79 -1.13 -3.46
CA LEU A 137 17.16 -0.80 -3.87
C LEU A 137 17.07 0.20 -5.02
N GLU A 138 17.75 1.32 -4.89
CA GLU A 138 17.75 2.36 -5.93
C GLU A 138 18.44 1.91 -7.21
N ARG A 139 19.42 1.00 -7.09
CA ARG A 139 20.17 0.52 -8.26
C ARG A 139 20.86 -0.82 -8.00
N ILE A 140 20.68 -1.73 -8.94
CA ILE A 140 21.52 -2.90 -9.16
C ILE A 140 21.97 -2.90 -10.61
N SER A 141 23.13 -3.50 -10.90
CA SER A 141 23.67 -3.60 -12.26
C SER A 141 23.73 -5.05 -12.71
N VAL A 142 22.90 -5.39 -13.70
CA VAL A 142 22.88 -6.71 -14.35
C VAL A 142 23.66 -6.58 -15.66
N LYS A 143 24.97 -6.91 -15.64
CA LYS A 143 25.87 -6.77 -16.78
C LYS A 143 26.14 -8.11 -17.44
N ASP A 144 26.16 -8.11 -18.76
CA ASP A 144 26.74 -9.20 -19.54
C ASP A 144 28.24 -8.93 -19.73
N ASP A 145 29.03 -9.26 -18.71
CA ASP A 145 30.47 -9.10 -18.71
C ASP A 145 31.23 -10.38 -19.11
N GLY A 146 30.49 -11.39 -19.60
CA GLY A 146 31.04 -12.68 -20.01
C GLY A 146 31.57 -13.54 -18.86
N LYS A 147 31.34 -13.15 -17.61
CA LYS A 147 31.70 -13.95 -16.46
C LYS A 147 30.62 -14.97 -16.16
N GLU A 148 31.03 -16.17 -15.82
CA GLU A 148 30.11 -17.26 -15.39
C GLU A 148 29.71 -17.15 -13.91
N ASP A 149 30.24 -16.15 -13.18
CA ASP A 149 29.93 -15.96 -11.77
C ASP A 149 28.43 -15.67 -11.57
N GLU A 150 27.81 -16.36 -10.63
CA GLU A 150 26.43 -16.15 -10.26
C GLU A 150 26.23 -14.75 -9.67
N LEU A 151 25.36 -13.94 -10.28
CA LEU A 151 24.99 -12.66 -9.70
C LEU A 151 23.96 -12.92 -8.58
N VAL A 152 24.25 -12.45 -7.37
CA VAL A 152 23.38 -12.62 -6.20
C VAL A 152 22.97 -11.24 -5.68
N ILE A 153 21.68 -11.04 -5.46
CA ILE A 153 21.18 -9.90 -4.69
C ILE A 153 20.50 -10.40 -3.42
N THR A 154 20.70 -9.67 -2.33
CA THR A 154 20.05 -9.94 -1.05
C THR A 154 19.09 -8.81 -0.73
N LEU A 155 17.83 -9.14 -0.46
CA LEU A 155 16.80 -8.22 -0.01
C LEU A 155 16.54 -8.49 1.48
N HIS A 156 16.35 -7.42 2.25
CA HIS A 156 16.11 -7.46 3.70
C HIS A 156 14.73 -6.87 4.02
N PRO A 157 13.62 -7.60 3.78
CA PRO A 157 12.28 -7.08 4.02
C PRO A 157 12.14 -6.54 5.45
N GLU A 158 11.54 -5.36 5.56
CA GLU A 158 11.24 -4.68 6.81
C GLU A 158 9.79 -4.19 6.82
N ASN A 159 9.26 -3.84 7.99
CA ASN A 159 7.91 -3.31 8.10
C ASN A 159 7.73 -2.04 7.28
N LYS A 160 6.61 -1.95 6.54
CA LYS A 160 6.19 -0.77 5.79
C LYS A 160 5.00 -0.06 6.43
N VAL A 161 4.52 -0.57 7.55
CA VAL A 161 3.36 -0.03 8.28
C VAL A 161 3.65 0.05 9.78
N SER A 162 3.12 1.08 10.42
CA SER A 162 3.09 1.23 11.87
C SER A 162 1.93 0.42 12.45
N ARG A 163 2.11 -0.11 13.64
CA ARG A 163 1.07 -0.80 14.39
C ARG A 163 0.50 0.13 15.45
N TYR A 164 -0.81 0.30 15.42
CA TYR A 164 -1.57 1.05 16.43
C TYR A 164 -2.49 0.10 17.17
N THR A 165 -2.57 0.27 18.48
CA THR A 165 -3.57 -0.34 19.35
C THR A 165 -4.24 0.73 20.17
N TYR A 166 -5.48 0.49 20.60
CA TYR A 166 -6.17 1.43 21.45
C TYR A 166 -7.08 0.74 22.46
N GLU A 167 -7.31 1.41 23.57
CA GLU A 167 -8.30 1.05 24.57
C GLU A 167 -9.11 2.27 25.00
N VAL A 168 -10.39 2.07 25.26
CA VAL A 168 -11.34 3.12 25.62
C VAL A 168 -11.96 2.82 26.98
N HIS A 169 -11.86 3.79 27.86
CA HIS A 169 -12.40 3.74 29.21
C HIS A 169 -13.61 4.66 29.35
N GLY A 170 -14.45 4.41 30.40
CA GLY A 170 -15.52 5.30 30.80
C GLY A 170 -16.78 5.20 29.94
N ILE A 171 -16.92 4.16 29.13
CA ILE A 171 -18.19 3.86 28.45
C ILE A 171 -18.97 2.86 29.28
N ARG A 172 -20.22 3.20 29.63
CA ARG A 172 -21.13 2.34 30.39
C ARG A 172 -22.18 1.70 29.49
N HIS A 173 -22.72 0.56 29.92
CA HIS A 173 -23.77 -0.20 29.22
C HIS A 173 -23.32 -0.74 27.86
N LEU A 174 -22.13 -1.32 27.82
CA LEU A 174 -21.56 -1.94 26.61
C LEU A 174 -22.40 -3.10 26.04
N GLU A 175 -23.28 -3.70 26.88
CA GLU A 175 -24.26 -4.70 26.44
C GLU A 175 -25.30 -4.16 25.44
N ARG A 176 -25.45 -2.84 25.35
CA ARG A 176 -26.36 -2.16 24.42
C ARG A 176 -25.73 -1.87 23.05
N VAL A 177 -24.45 -2.19 22.88
CA VAL A 177 -23.71 -1.98 21.63
C VAL A 177 -24.07 -3.05 20.60
N ALA A 178 -24.32 -2.62 19.35
CA ALA A 178 -24.48 -3.49 18.19
C ALA A 178 -23.19 -3.54 17.34
N ASP A 179 -22.56 -2.38 17.12
CA ASP A 179 -21.31 -2.28 16.33
C ASP A 179 -20.43 -1.14 16.84
N ILE A 180 -19.13 -1.29 16.66
CA ILE A 180 -18.13 -0.30 17.05
C ILE A 180 -17.17 -0.10 15.88
N ARG A 181 -16.99 1.18 15.53
CA ARG A 181 -15.93 1.61 14.64
C ARG A 181 -15.17 2.77 15.23
N ALA A 182 -14.00 3.01 14.75
CA ALA A 182 -13.22 4.17 15.13
C ALA A 182 -12.47 4.75 13.95
N SER A 183 -12.08 6.00 14.05
CA SER A 183 -11.24 6.64 13.05
C SER A 183 -10.19 7.54 13.68
N LEU A 184 -9.09 7.77 12.96
CA LEU A 184 -8.00 8.66 13.36
C LEU A 184 -7.62 9.58 12.21
N SER A 185 -7.66 10.90 12.45
CA SER A 185 -7.26 11.91 11.46
C SER A 185 -5.75 12.18 11.49
N GLY A 186 -5.26 12.92 10.49
CA GLY A 186 -3.86 13.35 10.40
C GLY A 186 -2.90 12.25 9.96
N MET A 187 -3.42 11.17 9.38
CA MET A 187 -2.66 10.01 8.96
C MET A 187 -2.40 10.03 7.45
N SER A 188 -1.60 9.11 6.95
CA SER A 188 -1.41 8.90 5.50
C SER A 188 -2.14 7.66 5.03
N GLY A 189 -2.91 7.79 3.94
CA GLY A 189 -3.53 6.67 3.22
C GLY A 189 -2.63 6.07 2.14
N SER A 190 -1.39 6.54 2.00
CA SER A 190 -0.47 6.08 0.95
C SER A 190 1.01 6.14 1.37
N LEU A 191 1.84 5.33 0.66
CA LEU A 191 3.28 5.19 0.88
C LEU A 191 4.01 5.05 -0.46
N LEU A 192 5.10 5.79 -0.65
CA LEU A 192 6.06 5.62 -1.75
C LEU A 192 7.01 4.48 -1.41
N LEU A 193 7.02 3.42 -2.21
CA LEU A 193 7.88 2.25 -1.94
C LEU A 193 9.33 2.42 -2.36
N ALA A 194 9.64 3.45 -3.14
CA ALA A 194 10.99 3.72 -3.62
C ALA A 194 11.93 4.20 -2.51
N ASN A 195 11.40 4.90 -1.52
CA ASN A 195 12.17 5.58 -0.47
C ASN A 195 11.51 5.49 0.91
N ASP A 196 10.41 4.76 1.03
CA ASP A 196 9.63 4.63 2.26
C ASP A 196 9.14 5.99 2.81
N GLU A 197 8.82 6.93 1.93
CA GLU A 197 8.31 8.23 2.30
C GLU A 197 6.80 8.34 2.09
N LEU A 198 6.18 9.16 2.91
CA LEU A 198 4.78 9.53 2.72
C LEU A 198 4.69 10.63 1.67
N PRO A 199 3.80 10.53 0.66
CA PRO A 199 3.67 11.55 -0.39
C PRO A 199 3.39 12.95 0.19
N ASP A 200 4.19 13.94 -0.18
CA ASP A 200 4.05 15.32 0.31
C ASP A 200 2.89 16.08 -0.35
N ASP A 201 2.51 15.66 -1.55
CA ASP A 201 1.48 16.27 -2.39
C ASP A 201 0.05 15.79 -2.08
N VAL A 202 -0.08 14.80 -1.18
CA VAL A 202 -1.37 14.26 -0.75
C VAL A 202 -1.73 14.82 0.62
N PRO A 203 -2.94 15.36 0.83
CA PRO A 203 -3.37 15.79 2.16
C PRO A 203 -3.35 14.64 3.16
N SER A 204 -3.27 14.96 4.45
CA SER A 204 -3.50 13.98 5.51
C SER A 204 -4.94 13.48 5.45
N GLU A 205 -5.12 12.22 5.76
CA GLU A 205 -6.39 11.52 5.66
C GLU A 205 -6.86 11.05 7.04
N ARG A 206 -8.12 10.71 7.11
CA ARG A 206 -8.72 9.98 8.22
C ARG A 206 -8.70 8.50 7.89
N LEU A 207 -8.25 7.67 8.82
CA LEU A 207 -8.31 6.21 8.67
C LEU A 207 -9.50 5.67 9.45
N LEU A 208 -10.27 4.76 8.84
CA LEU A 208 -11.39 4.06 9.46
C LEU A 208 -10.99 2.62 9.79
N PHE A 209 -11.30 2.17 11.01
CA PHE A 209 -10.98 0.84 11.52
C PHE A 209 -12.03 0.34 12.50
N GLY A 210 -11.98 -0.96 12.82
CA GLY A 210 -12.92 -1.60 13.73
C GLY A 210 -12.48 -1.55 15.19
N GLY A 211 -13.41 -1.91 16.07
CA GLY A 211 -13.20 -2.16 17.48
C GLY A 211 -14.11 -3.25 18.01
N GLU A 212 -13.80 -3.78 19.17
CA GLU A 212 -14.57 -4.82 19.84
C GLU A 212 -14.73 -4.53 21.34
N VAL A 213 -15.80 -5.05 21.91
CA VAL A 213 -15.94 -5.09 23.37
C VAL A 213 -15.20 -6.31 23.91
N LYS A 214 -14.17 -6.06 24.71
CA LYS A 214 -13.37 -7.10 25.34
C LYS A 214 -13.02 -6.70 26.77
N ASP A 215 -13.16 -7.61 27.72
CA ASP A 215 -12.88 -7.38 29.14
C ASP A 215 -13.62 -6.14 29.70
N SER A 216 -14.87 -5.93 29.32
CA SER A 216 -15.70 -4.78 29.70
C SER A 216 -15.12 -3.41 29.26
N GLN A 217 -14.33 -3.39 28.21
CA GLN A 217 -13.76 -2.20 27.59
C GLN A 217 -13.87 -2.31 26.06
N ILE A 218 -13.78 -1.17 25.39
CA ILE A 218 -13.65 -1.16 23.92
C ILE A 218 -12.16 -1.15 23.61
N LYS A 219 -11.73 -2.11 22.78
CA LYS A 219 -10.34 -2.27 22.35
C LYS A 219 -10.27 -2.49 20.84
N GLY A 220 -9.14 -2.15 20.26
CA GLY A 220 -8.88 -2.44 18.86
C GLY A 220 -7.44 -2.24 18.46
N GLY A 221 -7.15 -2.58 17.22
CA GLY A 221 -5.83 -2.36 16.64
C GLY A 221 -5.92 -2.28 15.12
N PHE A 222 -4.99 -1.55 14.53
CA PHE A 222 -4.91 -1.35 13.10
C PHE A 222 -3.47 -1.08 12.67
N TYR A 223 -3.20 -1.22 11.38
CA TYR A 223 -1.96 -0.76 10.77
C TYR A 223 -2.19 0.54 10.00
N THR A 224 -1.12 1.29 9.80
CA THR A 224 -1.13 2.55 9.04
C THR A 224 0.22 2.77 8.38
N PHE A 225 0.25 3.48 7.26
CA PHE A 225 1.50 3.97 6.67
C PHE A 225 2.17 5.04 7.55
N GLY A 226 1.47 5.54 8.59
CA GLY A 226 1.99 6.53 9.51
C GLY A 226 1.44 7.93 9.27
N TYR A 227 2.17 8.92 9.76
CA TYR A 227 1.84 10.33 9.60
C TYR A 227 3.09 11.15 9.27
N ARG A 228 2.91 12.28 8.61
CA ARG A 228 4.02 13.21 8.29
C ARG A 228 4.48 13.91 9.56
N GLN A 229 5.69 13.63 10.03
CA GLN A 229 6.22 14.15 11.30
C GLN A 229 6.30 15.69 11.34
N LYS A 230 6.49 16.33 10.19
CA LYS A 230 6.54 17.79 10.04
C LYS A 230 5.15 18.44 9.99
N SER A 231 4.08 17.67 9.84
CA SER A 231 2.72 18.20 9.83
C SER A 231 2.34 18.73 11.22
N THR A 232 1.62 19.83 11.25
CA THR A 232 1.03 20.40 12.49
C THR A 232 -0.44 20.01 12.66
N GLU A 233 -0.99 19.22 11.75
CA GLU A 233 -2.37 18.78 11.80
C GLU A 233 -2.65 17.93 13.05
N PRO A 234 -3.80 18.13 13.71
CA PRO A 234 -4.16 17.36 14.88
C PRO A 234 -4.53 15.92 14.52
N HIS A 235 -4.25 15.01 15.45
CA HIS A 235 -4.71 13.63 15.38
C HIS A 235 -5.95 13.50 16.26
N VAL A 236 -7.14 13.52 15.64
CA VAL A 236 -8.42 13.40 16.34
C VAL A 236 -8.94 11.97 16.17
N PHE A 237 -9.07 11.28 17.29
CA PHE A 237 -9.71 9.98 17.36
C PHE A 237 -11.22 10.17 17.50
N LYS A 238 -11.99 9.50 16.63
CA LYS A 238 -13.45 9.41 16.77
C LYS A 238 -13.85 7.97 17.02
N LEU A 239 -14.72 7.78 17.99
CA LEU A 239 -15.34 6.50 18.30
C LEU A 239 -16.80 6.55 17.88
N TYR A 240 -17.21 5.60 17.06
CA TYR A 240 -18.56 5.42 16.55
C TYR A 240 -19.19 4.22 17.23
N ILE A 241 -20.22 4.44 18.02
CA ILE A 241 -20.95 3.39 18.72
C ILE A 241 -22.37 3.32 18.12
N LYS A 242 -22.69 2.23 17.45
CA LYS A 242 -24.06 1.94 17.02
C LYS A 242 -24.75 1.14 18.11
N SER A 243 -25.82 1.70 18.69
CA SER A 243 -26.63 0.99 19.67
C SER A 243 -27.47 -0.11 19.00
N ARG A 244 -28.00 -1.05 19.80
CA ARG A 244 -28.89 -2.11 19.29
C ARG A 244 -30.22 -1.58 18.74
N THR A 245 -30.57 -0.33 19.06
CA THR A 245 -31.72 0.36 18.49
C THR A 245 -31.42 1.03 17.14
N GLY A 246 -30.16 0.97 16.69
CA GLY A 246 -29.70 1.54 15.43
C GLY A 246 -29.13 2.94 15.54
N LYS A 247 -29.25 3.61 16.70
CA LYS A 247 -28.78 4.97 16.87
C LYS A 247 -27.24 5.03 16.92
N LEU A 248 -26.68 6.01 16.20
CA LEU A 248 -25.26 6.29 16.17
C LEU A 248 -24.88 7.32 17.24
N HIS A 249 -23.88 7.00 18.04
CA HIS A 249 -23.22 7.92 18.95
C HIS A 249 -21.78 8.14 18.52
N VAL A 250 -21.35 9.40 18.44
CA VAL A 250 -19.99 9.78 18.03
C VAL A 250 -19.31 10.49 19.19
N LEU A 251 -18.18 9.97 19.62
CA LEU A 251 -17.33 10.56 20.65
C LEU A 251 -15.99 10.88 20.05
N GLU A 252 -15.39 12.02 20.40
CA GLU A 252 -14.09 12.43 19.85
C GLU A 252 -13.12 12.87 20.94
N GLN A 253 -11.85 12.64 20.69
CA GLN A 253 -10.75 13.05 21.56
C GLN A 253 -9.52 13.39 20.73
N ASP A 254 -8.88 14.52 21.03
CA ASP A 254 -7.55 14.86 20.48
C ASP A 254 -6.51 13.95 21.15
N VAL A 255 -5.81 13.17 20.34
CA VAL A 255 -4.74 12.25 20.75
C VAL A 255 -3.38 12.65 20.19
N THR A 256 -3.24 13.87 19.69
CA THR A 256 -2.04 14.38 19.02
C THR A 256 -0.79 14.17 19.88
N GLN A 257 -0.86 14.46 21.17
CA GLN A 257 0.27 14.26 22.07
C GLN A 257 0.62 12.77 22.23
N GLN A 258 -0.38 11.90 22.34
CA GLN A 258 -0.14 10.46 22.42
C GLN A 258 0.53 9.94 21.15
N VAL A 259 -0.03 10.24 19.96
CA VAL A 259 0.53 9.81 18.67
C VAL A 259 1.98 10.27 18.52
N ARG A 260 2.29 11.53 18.87
CA ARG A 260 3.62 12.11 18.65
C ARG A 260 4.64 11.78 19.74
N SER A 261 4.23 11.25 20.89
CA SER A 261 5.14 10.88 21.98
C SER A 261 5.84 9.53 21.77
N PHE A 262 5.31 8.68 20.91
CA PHE A 262 5.90 7.37 20.62
C PHE A 262 7.08 7.51 19.65
N PRO A 263 8.19 6.80 19.92
CA PRO A 263 9.33 6.82 19.03
C PRO A 263 8.95 6.11 17.71
N VAL A 264 9.22 6.77 16.60
CA VAL A 264 9.06 6.23 15.25
C VAL A 264 10.40 6.29 14.51
N LYS A 265 10.70 5.23 13.77
CA LYS A 265 11.84 5.23 12.86
C LYS A 265 11.30 5.56 11.46
N GLY A 266 11.60 6.76 10.98
CA GLY A 266 10.95 7.28 9.77
C GLY A 266 9.47 7.53 10.05
N HIS A 267 8.59 6.71 9.44
CA HIS A 267 7.14 6.73 9.67
C HIS A 267 6.64 5.49 10.43
N ILE A 268 7.53 4.55 10.78
CA ILE A 268 7.21 3.25 11.39
C ILE A 268 7.37 3.28 12.91
N GLY A 269 6.34 2.82 13.62
CA GLY A 269 6.34 2.71 15.07
C GLY A 269 5.24 1.80 15.60
N ASN A 270 5.29 1.56 16.91
CA ASN A 270 4.22 0.90 17.66
C ASN A 270 3.61 1.92 18.61
N VAL A 271 2.33 2.21 18.45
CA VAL A 271 1.61 3.23 19.20
C VAL A 271 0.46 2.58 19.96
N HIS A 272 0.32 2.93 21.25
CA HIS A 272 -0.82 2.54 22.06
C HIS A 272 -1.56 3.78 22.53
N LEU A 273 -2.84 3.90 22.18
CA LEU A 273 -3.69 5.02 22.53
C LEU A 273 -4.60 4.65 23.70
N VAL A 274 -4.66 5.51 24.70
CA VAL A 274 -5.59 5.38 25.82
C VAL A 274 -6.60 6.53 25.75
N LEU A 275 -7.87 6.17 25.60
CA LEU A 275 -8.95 7.14 25.47
C LEU A 275 -9.85 7.07 26.72
N ASN A 276 -10.21 8.24 27.22
CA ASN A 276 -11.05 8.37 28.41
C ASN A 276 -12.28 9.21 28.06
N PHE A 277 -13.44 8.57 28.11
CA PHE A 277 -14.73 9.25 27.96
C PHE A 277 -15.54 9.11 29.25
N ASP A 278 -16.55 9.88 29.39
CA ASP A 278 -17.62 9.72 30.39
C ASP A 278 -18.94 9.66 29.62
N PHE A 279 -19.30 8.46 29.18
CA PHE A 279 -20.45 8.26 28.33
C PHE A 279 -21.29 7.05 28.76
N ASP A 280 -22.58 7.29 28.87
CA ASP A 280 -23.57 6.28 29.21
C ASP A 280 -24.40 5.99 27.96
N ILE A 281 -24.35 4.76 27.47
CA ILE A 281 -25.15 4.36 26.32
C ILE A 281 -26.62 4.32 26.77
N PRO A 282 -27.50 5.20 26.23
CA PRO A 282 -28.85 5.35 26.73
C PRO A 282 -29.67 4.06 26.64
N GLU A 283 -30.60 3.87 27.58
CA GLU A 283 -31.68 2.92 27.44
C GLU A 283 -32.75 3.54 26.54
N GLU A 284 -32.74 3.18 25.26
CA GLU A 284 -33.75 3.67 24.34
C GLU A 284 -34.95 2.71 24.44
N SER A 285 -36.00 3.15 25.15
CA SER A 285 -37.34 2.54 25.07
C SER A 285 -37.76 2.61 23.61
N GLY A 286 -38.16 1.46 23.01
CA GLY A 286 -38.59 1.38 21.61
C GLY A 286 -39.66 2.44 21.28
N GLY A 287 -39.19 3.61 20.82
CA GLY A 287 -40.00 4.73 20.42
C GLY A 287 -40.54 4.51 19.01
N SER A 288 -41.75 4.97 18.79
CA SER A 288 -42.49 4.95 17.55
C SER A 288 -41.68 5.44 16.36
N LYS A 289 -42.01 4.89 15.19
CA LYS A 289 -41.38 5.11 13.85
C LYS A 289 -41.44 6.55 13.27
N ASP A 290 -41.63 7.57 14.10
CA ASP A 290 -41.93 8.92 13.61
C ASP A 290 -40.81 9.97 13.81
N ASP A 291 -39.61 9.57 14.26
CA ASP A 291 -38.45 10.47 14.20
C ASP A 291 -37.65 10.14 12.94
N ALA A 292 -37.71 11.05 11.94
CA ALA A 292 -36.97 11.01 10.70
C ALA A 292 -35.45 11.19 11.00
N GLY A 293 -34.89 10.24 11.65
CA GLY A 293 -33.43 10.03 11.76
C GLY A 293 -32.94 9.48 10.41
N PHE A 294 -31.95 10.12 9.86
CA PHE A 294 -31.23 9.76 8.66
C PHE A 294 -30.95 8.24 8.66
N ASP A 295 -31.73 7.49 7.89
CA ASP A 295 -31.58 6.04 7.73
C ASP A 295 -30.39 5.80 6.81
N VAL A 296 -29.18 5.76 7.40
CA VAL A 296 -28.02 5.20 6.69
C VAL A 296 -28.29 3.70 6.63
N GLY A 297 -28.65 3.23 5.45
CA GLY A 297 -29.11 1.86 5.20
C GLY A 297 -28.16 0.84 5.83
N ALA A 298 -28.73 -0.21 6.40
CA ALA A 298 -27.98 -1.32 7.01
C ALA A 298 -27.00 -1.98 6.03
N ASP A 299 -27.20 -1.78 4.73
CA ASP A 299 -26.38 -2.33 3.66
C ASP A 299 -25.00 -1.64 3.52
N ASP A 300 -24.89 -0.34 3.83
CA ASP A 300 -23.60 0.39 3.80
C ASP A 300 -22.62 -0.07 4.87
N TRP A 301 -23.10 -0.73 5.93
CA TRP A 301 -22.24 -1.27 6.98
C TRP A 301 -21.67 -2.64 6.64
N ALA A 302 -22.35 -3.41 5.78
CA ALA A 302 -21.92 -4.75 5.36
C ALA A 302 -20.70 -4.68 4.45
N ASP A 303 -20.64 -3.74 3.53
CA ASP A 303 -19.53 -3.62 2.57
C ASP A 303 -18.22 -3.22 3.21
N VAL A 304 -18.25 -2.46 4.30
CA VAL A 304 -17.03 -2.09 5.06
C VAL A 304 -16.57 -3.23 5.97
N ASN A 305 -17.47 -4.15 6.39
CA ASN A 305 -17.12 -5.29 7.23
C ASN A 305 -16.33 -6.37 6.50
N THR A 306 -16.51 -6.54 5.18
CA THR A 306 -15.78 -7.54 4.39
C THR A 306 -14.32 -7.18 4.21
N ASP A 307 -13.95 -5.88 4.32
CA ASP A 307 -12.59 -5.40 4.06
C ASP A 307 -11.83 -4.96 5.32
N ILE A 308 -12.54 -4.82 6.47
CA ILE A 308 -11.86 -4.58 7.75
C ILE A 308 -11.52 -5.95 8.34
N HIS A 309 -10.36 -6.48 7.98
CA HIS A 309 -9.79 -7.60 8.69
C HIS A 309 -9.57 -7.18 10.15
N LEU A 310 -10.43 -7.65 11.04
CA LEU A 310 -10.16 -7.64 12.47
C LEU A 310 -8.85 -8.39 12.65
N LEU A 311 -7.77 -7.67 12.88
CA LEU A 311 -6.50 -8.25 13.26
C LEU A 311 -6.78 -9.19 14.44
N LYS A 312 -6.69 -10.51 14.22
CA LYS A 312 -6.55 -11.48 15.29
C LYS A 312 -5.18 -11.22 15.93
N VAL A 313 -5.12 -10.16 16.71
CA VAL A 313 -3.92 -9.83 17.48
C VAL A 313 -3.80 -10.87 18.58
N ARG A 314 -2.98 -11.90 18.37
CA ARG A 314 -2.45 -12.68 19.48
C ARG A 314 -1.57 -11.74 20.31
N ILE A 315 -2.12 -11.21 21.38
CA ILE A 315 -1.35 -10.44 22.36
C ILE A 315 -0.50 -11.48 23.12
N PHE A 316 0.77 -11.58 22.76
CA PHE A 316 1.75 -12.25 23.62
C PHE A 316 2.15 -11.24 24.69
N TYR A 317 1.61 -11.42 25.92
CA TYR A 317 2.24 -10.86 27.09
C TYR A 317 3.49 -11.70 27.40
N LYS A 318 4.65 -11.02 27.44
CA LYS A 318 5.81 -11.47 28.19
C LYS A 318 5.81 -10.85 29.57
#